data_cfb362bb15603e223ab7bdf96cf2dd3a
#
_entry.id   cfb362bb15603e223ab7bdf96cf2dd3a
#
_cell.length_a   1.000
_cell.length_b   1.000
_cell.length_c   1.000
_cell.angle_alpha   90.00
_cell.angle_beta   90.00
_cell.angle_gamma   90.00
#
_symmetry.space_group_name_H-M   'P 1'
#
loop_
_entity.id
_entity.type
_entity.pdbx_description
1 polymer ?
#
loop_
_entity_poly.entity_id
_entity_poly.type
_entity_poly.pdbx_seq_one_letter_code
_entity_poly.pdbx_strand_id
1 'polypeptide(L)'
;IIGAKRSKNAINIWTDNSLWTMAFAGPPFTFRFNQAGSNCGMVGPHAGIDFNGITYWMGFGNFYRFSGQVETLDCTVRRYIFDDINSNYYSKVYVGINSEFNEIIWLYPSGDGTECDKYVIYNPVDKYWVYGTMFFTTFADKEIFGNTITTGVTAAGNNVYNNEPVSVF
;
A
#
# COMPACT_ATOMS: atom_id res chain seq x y z
N ILE A 1 5.87 5.11 15.83
CA ILE A 1 6.09 5.00 14.39
C ILE A 1 5.43 3.70 13.92
N ILE A 2 4.61 3.79 12.90
CA ILE A 2 3.93 2.64 12.29
C ILE A 2 4.78 2.05 11.16
N GLY A 3 5.33 2.91 10.30
CA GLY A 3 6.16 2.46 9.19
C GLY A 3 6.94 3.60 8.56
N ALA A 4 7.88 3.24 7.68
CA ALA A 4 8.64 4.18 6.89
C ALA A 4 8.87 3.63 5.48
N LYS A 5 8.83 4.50 4.49
CA LYS A 5 9.09 4.17 3.07
C LYS A 5 9.98 5.22 2.45
N ARG A 6 10.93 4.75 1.64
CA ARG A 6 11.75 5.64 0.82
C ARG A 6 10.90 6.19 -0.32
N SER A 7 10.91 7.49 -0.48
CA SER A 7 10.43 8.20 -1.66
C SER A 7 11.63 8.81 -2.40
N LYS A 8 11.39 9.52 -3.50
CA LYS A 8 12.42 10.01 -4.41
C LYS A 8 13.54 10.80 -3.72
N ASN A 9 13.21 11.73 -2.80
CA ASN A 9 14.17 12.65 -2.18
C ASN A 9 14.12 12.64 -0.63
N ALA A 10 13.29 11.79 -0.04
CA ALA A 10 13.08 11.75 1.40
C ALA A 10 12.66 10.34 1.86
N ILE A 11 12.65 10.14 3.15
CA ILE A 11 11.99 9.00 3.77
C ILE A 11 10.70 9.50 4.39
N ASN A 12 9.59 8.93 3.97
CA ASN A 12 8.28 9.17 4.56
C ASN A 12 8.09 8.27 5.76
N ILE A 13 7.73 8.85 6.90
CA ILE A 13 7.60 8.17 8.19
C ILE A 13 6.18 8.41 8.70
N TRP A 14 5.44 7.33 8.96
CA TRP A 14 4.10 7.42 9.50
C TRP A 14 4.04 7.13 10.98
N THR A 15 3.22 7.89 11.63
CA THR A 15 2.69 7.58 12.95
C THR A 15 1.24 7.09 12.81
N ASP A 16 0.60 6.81 13.91
CA ASP A 16 -0.84 6.52 13.99
C ASP A 16 -1.73 7.68 13.52
N ASN A 17 -1.21 8.91 13.52
CA ASN A 17 -1.99 10.11 13.19
C ASN A 17 -1.35 11.05 12.17
N SER A 18 -0.08 10.91 11.84
CA SER A 18 0.63 11.91 11.02
C SER A 18 1.65 11.31 10.08
N LEU A 19 1.94 12.07 9.02
CA LEU A 19 3.04 11.82 8.10
C LEU A 19 4.17 12.83 8.36
N TRP A 20 5.39 12.31 8.46
CA TRP A 20 6.63 13.07 8.57
C TRP A 20 7.54 12.74 7.40
N THR A 21 8.30 13.72 6.95
CA THR A 21 9.36 13.54 5.95
C THR A 21 10.71 13.74 6.59
N MET A 22 11.61 12.81 6.36
CA MET A 22 13.02 12.92 6.75
C MET A 22 13.88 13.10 5.50
N ALA A 23 14.62 14.19 5.43
CA ALA A 23 15.51 14.49 4.33
C ALA A 23 16.93 14.80 4.83
N PHE A 24 17.94 14.49 4.04
CA PHE A 24 19.31 14.89 4.32
C PHE A 24 19.46 16.41 4.24
N ALA A 25 20.01 17.03 5.27
CA ALA A 25 20.15 18.48 5.39
C ALA A 25 21.59 18.97 5.25
N GLY A 26 22.57 18.06 5.35
CA GLY A 26 24.00 18.41 5.41
C GLY A 26 24.43 18.97 6.78
N PRO A 27 25.76 19.19 6.96
CA PRO A 27 26.31 19.74 8.19
C PRO A 27 25.75 21.13 8.53
N PRO A 28 25.55 21.47 9.81
CA PRO A 28 25.81 20.66 10.99
C PRO A 28 24.70 19.66 11.34
N PHE A 29 23.56 19.72 10.66
CA PHE A 29 22.41 18.85 10.89
C PHE A 29 22.37 17.78 9.79
N THR A 30 22.59 16.53 10.14
CA THR A 30 22.58 15.42 9.18
C THR A 30 21.22 15.22 8.52
N PHE A 31 20.15 15.29 9.32
CA PHE A 31 18.79 15.12 8.87
C PHE A 31 17.87 16.22 9.34
N ARG A 32 16.87 16.53 8.52
CA ARG A 32 15.76 17.41 8.86
C ARG A 32 14.45 16.61 8.79
N PHE A 33 13.61 16.84 9.79
CA PHE A 33 12.29 16.26 9.90
C PHE A 33 11.25 17.36 9.73
N ASN A 34 10.30 17.14 8.85
CA ASN A 34 9.15 18.04 8.66
C ASN A 34 7.87 17.23 8.76
N GLN A 35 6.88 17.75 9.49
CA GLN A 35 5.56 17.19 9.46
C GLN A 35 4.88 17.58 8.13
N ALA A 36 4.52 16.58 7.33
CA ALA A 36 3.89 16.77 6.02
C ALA A 36 2.37 16.80 6.11
N GLY A 37 1.79 16.15 7.13
CA GLY A 37 0.36 16.13 7.34
C GLY A 37 -0.03 15.59 8.72
N SER A 38 -1.24 15.95 9.15
CA SER A 38 -1.90 15.44 10.36
C SER A 38 -3.22 14.78 10.00
N ASN A 39 -3.74 13.93 10.89
CA ASN A 39 -4.94 13.12 10.66
C ASN A 39 -4.88 12.24 9.39
N CYS A 40 -3.68 11.79 9.06
CA CYS A 40 -3.40 10.97 7.89
C CYS A 40 -2.49 9.78 8.22
N GLY A 41 -2.64 9.23 9.42
CA GLY A 41 -1.90 8.05 9.87
C GLY A 41 -2.09 6.86 8.95
N MET A 42 -1.21 5.87 9.07
CA MET A 42 -1.23 4.64 8.29
C MET A 42 -1.72 3.48 9.15
N VAL A 43 -2.62 2.64 8.61
CA VAL A 43 -3.23 1.53 9.38
C VAL A 43 -2.25 0.43 9.76
N GLY A 44 -1.21 0.21 8.98
CA GLY A 44 -0.23 -0.86 9.23
C GLY A 44 1.11 -0.60 8.53
N PRO A 45 2.19 -1.27 8.94
CA PRO A 45 3.55 -0.99 8.48
C PRO A 45 3.77 -1.25 6.97
N HIS A 46 2.90 -2.06 6.38
CA HIS A 46 2.96 -2.45 4.97
C HIS A 46 1.84 -1.85 4.12
N ALA A 47 1.05 -0.91 4.67
CA ALA A 47 -0.10 -0.31 3.99
C ALA A 47 0.23 0.91 3.11
N GLY A 48 1.51 1.25 2.96
CA GLY A 48 1.97 2.39 2.16
C GLY A 48 3.05 2.02 1.15
N ILE A 49 3.02 2.65 -0.03
CA ILE A 49 3.96 2.40 -1.12
C ILE A 49 4.25 3.69 -1.91
N ASP A 50 5.46 3.77 -2.49
CA ASP A 50 5.80 4.82 -3.45
C ASP A 50 5.63 4.30 -4.88
N PHE A 51 4.86 5.00 -5.67
CA PHE A 51 4.65 4.72 -7.08
C PHE A 51 4.90 5.98 -7.90
N ASN A 52 5.91 5.93 -8.76
CA ASN A 52 6.34 7.04 -9.62
C ASN A 52 6.66 8.34 -8.85
N GLY A 53 7.18 8.22 -7.62
CA GLY A 53 7.55 9.37 -6.79
C GLY A 53 6.38 10.01 -6.05
N ILE A 54 5.21 9.41 -6.10
CA ILE A 54 4.04 9.74 -5.29
C ILE A 54 3.82 8.60 -4.31
N THR A 55 3.68 8.93 -3.05
CA THR A 55 3.44 7.93 -2.02
C THR A 55 1.95 7.78 -1.77
N TYR A 56 1.46 6.56 -1.75
CA TYR A 56 0.07 6.18 -1.51
C TYR A 56 -0.03 5.29 -0.28
N TRP A 57 -1.07 5.46 0.54
CA TRP A 57 -1.28 4.59 1.70
C TRP A 57 -2.75 4.51 2.12
N MET A 58 -3.07 3.41 2.80
CA MET A 58 -4.33 3.23 3.49
C MET A 58 -4.21 3.78 4.90
N GLY A 59 -5.04 4.74 5.24
CA GLY A 59 -5.20 5.26 6.59
C GLY A 59 -6.47 4.77 7.27
N PHE A 60 -6.76 5.32 8.44
CA PHE A 60 -7.97 4.99 9.20
C PHE A 60 -9.20 5.65 8.55
N GLY A 61 -9.90 4.87 7.72
CA GLY A 61 -11.14 5.30 7.06
C GLY A 61 -10.98 6.05 5.74
N ASN A 62 -9.75 6.28 5.25
CA ASN A 62 -9.49 6.92 3.96
C ASN A 62 -8.21 6.38 3.31
N PHE A 63 -8.10 6.60 2.01
CA PHE A 63 -6.86 6.47 1.27
C PHE A 63 -6.26 7.84 1.04
N TYR A 64 -4.94 7.91 1.06
CA TYR A 64 -4.19 9.16 0.93
C TYR A 64 -3.11 9.05 -0.12
N ARG A 65 -2.70 10.21 -0.65
CA ARG A 65 -1.50 10.35 -1.46
C ARG A 65 -0.65 11.54 -0.96
N PHE A 66 0.64 11.45 -1.21
CA PHE A 66 1.60 12.51 -0.91
C PHE A 66 2.49 12.77 -2.12
N SER A 67 2.42 13.99 -2.65
CA SER A 67 3.26 14.49 -3.75
C SER A 67 3.86 15.87 -3.42
N GLY A 68 4.21 16.07 -2.13
CA GLY A 68 4.61 17.36 -1.55
C GLY A 68 3.54 17.92 -0.61
N GLN A 69 2.28 17.57 -0.82
CA GLN A 69 1.16 17.79 0.10
C GLN A 69 0.39 16.50 0.27
N VAL A 70 -0.20 16.32 1.46
CA VAL A 70 -1.10 15.19 1.74
C VAL A 70 -2.48 15.52 1.20
N GLU A 71 -2.98 14.62 0.39
CA GLU A 71 -4.32 14.70 -0.18
C GLU A 71 -5.08 13.39 0.08
N THR A 72 -6.36 13.51 0.38
CA THR A 72 -7.26 12.36 0.46
C THR A 72 -7.66 11.94 -0.96
N LEU A 73 -7.58 10.65 -1.23
CA LEU A 73 -8.10 10.09 -2.49
C LEU A 73 -9.62 9.98 -2.42
N ASP A 74 -10.28 10.45 -3.47
CA ASP A 74 -11.70 10.21 -3.63
C ASP A 74 -11.94 8.74 -3.99
N CYS A 75 -12.46 7.98 -3.01
CA CYS A 75 -12.67 6.54 -3.14
C CYS A 75 -14.16 6.23 -3.17
N THR A 76 -14.66 5.85 -4.33
CA THR A 76 -16.08 5.54 -4.56
C THR A 76 -16.56 4.32 -3.76
N VAL A 77 -15.65 3.41 -3.44
CA VAL A 77 -15.91 2.16 -2.69
C VAL A 77 -15.48 2.24 -1.22
N ARG A 78 -15.16 3.44 -0.73
CA ARG A 78 -14.62 3.67 0.62
C ARG A 78 -15.44 3.01 1.73
N ARG A 79 -16.76 3.23 1.72
CA ARG A 79 -17.66 2.69 2.76
C ARG A 79 -17.63 1.17 2.76
N TYR A 80 -17.71 0.56 1.58
CA TYR A 80 -17.66 -0.89 1.45
C TYR A 80 -16.39 -1.49 2.07
N ILE A 81 -15.24 -0.85 1.88
CA ILE A 81 -13.95 -1.34 2.38
C ILE A 81 -13.84 -1.13 3.88
N PHE A 82 -14.06 0.10 4.36
CA PHE A 82 -13.82 0.45 5.75
C PHE A 82 -14.91 0.00 6.73
N ASP A 83 -16.12 -0.30 6.24
CA ASP A 83 -17.17 -0.95 7.04
C ASP A 83 -16.93 -2.48 7.15
N ASP A 84 -16.12 -3.06 6.26
CA ASP A 84 -15.87 -4.49 6.18
C ASP A 84 -14.50 -4.90 6.76
N ILE A 85 -13.50 -4.02 6.74
CA ILE A 85 -12.14 -4.34 7.17
C ILE A 85 -12.07 -4.74 8.65
N ASN A 86 -11.35 -5.84 8.94
CA ASN A 86 -11.12 -6.25 10.32
C ASN A 86 -10.05 -5.39 11.00
N SER A 87 -10.50 -4.44 11.83
CA SER A 87 -9.63 -3.48 12.52
C SER A 87 -8.61 -4.12 13.47
N ASN A 88 -8.88 -5.32 13.98
CA ASN A 88 -7.95 -6.04 14.85
C ASN A 88 -6.69 -6.53 14.11
N TYR A 89 -6.77 -6.60 12.79
CA TYR A 89 -5.70 -7.11 11.93
C TYR A 89 -5.18 -6.07 10.93
N TYR A 90 -5.29 -4.80 11.22
CA TYR A 90 -4.72 -3.71 10.40
C TYR A 90 -3.23 -3.88 10.10
N SER A 91 -2.48 -4.51 11.01
CA SER A 91 -1.05 -4.79 10.79
C SER A 91 -0.77 -5.74 9.63
N LYS A 92 -1.76 -6.51 9.20
CA LYS A 92 -1.68 -7.45 8.07
C LYS A 92 -2.01 -6.80 6.72
N VAL A 93 -2.53 -5.59 6.72
CA VAL A 93 -2.78 -4.85 5.47
C VAL A 93 -1.47 -4.71 4.71
N TYR A 94 -1.48 -5.14 3.47
CA TYR A 94 -0.33 -5.14 2.59
C TYR A 94 -0.65 -4.41 1.29
N VAL A 95 0.32 -3.66 0.75
CA VAL A 95 0.16 -2.97 -0.53
C VAL A 95 1.22 -3.43 -1.53
N GLY A 96 0.81 -3.61 -2.76
CA GLY A 96 1.66 -3.90 -3.90
C GLY A 96 1.37 -2.99 -5.09
N ILE A 97 2.22 -3.06 -6.10
CA ILE A 97 2.07 -2.35 -7.37
C ILE A 97 1.99 -3.38 -8.48
N ASN A 98 1.10 -3.17 -9.41
CA ASN A 98 1.10 -3.81 -10.70
C ASN A 98 1.54 -2.75 -11.73
N SER A 99 2.83 -2.76 -12.07
CA SER A 99 3.42 -1.73 -12.92
C SER A 99 2.92 -1.78 -14.35
N GLU A 100 2.49 -2.95 -14.83
CA GLU A 100 1.99 -3.13 -16.19
C GLU A 100 0.70 -2.37 -16.44
N PHE A 101 -0.19 -2.36 -15.43
CA PHE A 101 -1.51 -1.72 -15.53
C PHE A 101 -1.59 -0.40 -14.76
N ASN A 102 -0.48 0.08 -14.16
CA ASN A 102 -0.45 1.26 -13.29
C ASN A 102 -1.41 1.16 -12.11
N GLU A 103 -1.44 0.03 -11.46
CA GLU A 103 -2.36 -0.25 -10.37
C GLU A 103 -1.65 -0.35 -9.03
N ILE A 104 -2.29 0.16 -8.00
CA ILE A 104 -1.91 0.02 -6.60
C ILE A 104 -2.93 -0.88 -5.94
N ILE A 105 -2.48 -1.98 -5.36
CA ILE A 105 -3.33 -3.04 -4.83
C ILE A 105 -3.13 -3.12 -3.32
N TRP A 106 -4.17 -2.86 -2.53
CA TRP A 106 -4.18 -3.14 -1.09
C TRP A 106 -4.91 -4.44 -0.84
N LEU A 107 -4.23 -5.34 -0.12
CA LEU A 107 -4.80 -6.57 0.41
C LEU A 107 -5.17 -6.34 1.87
N TYR A 108 -6.34 -6.77 2.28
CA TYR A 108 -6.81 -6.57 3.65
C TYR A 108 -7.66 -7.74 4.16
N PRO A 109 -7.66 -8.00 5.48
CA PRO A 109 -8.55 -8.96 6.10
C PRO A 109 -9.94 -8.36 6.26
N SER A 110 -10.97 -9.08 5.86
CA SER A 110 -12.36 -8.64 5.95
C SER A 110 -13.09 -9.24 7.14
N GLY A 111 -14.11 -8.57 7.64
CA GLY A 111 -15.07 -9.10 8.62
C GLY A 111 -14.41 -9.79 9.82
N ASP A 112 -14.62 -11.09 9.93
CA ASP A 112 -14.02 -11.94 10.96
C ASP A 112 -12.72 -12.64 10.49
N GLY A 113 -12.23 -12.30 9.29
CA GLY A 113 -11.01 -12.86 8.71
C GLY A 113 -9.77 -12.46 9.50
N THR A 114 -8.85 -13.40 9.66
CA THR A 114 -7.56 -13.16 10.32
C THR A 114 -6.41 -13.00 9.33
N GLU A 115 -6.63 -13.34 8.06
CA GLU A 115 -5.70 -13.21 6.94
C GLU A 115 -6.33 -12.38 5.82
N CYS A 116 -5.49 -11.84 4.93
CA CYS A 116 -5.98 -11.06 3.79
C CYS A 116 -6.78 -11.94 2.84
N ASP A 117 -8.04 -11.62 2.66
CA ASP A 117 -9.01 -12.35 1.85
C ASP A 117 -9.72 -11.44 0.83
N LYS A 118 -9.49 -10.14 0.92
CA LYS A 118 -10.01 -9.14 0.00
C LYS A 118 -8.95 -8.18 -0.49
N TYR A 119 -9.22 -7.60 -1.64
CA TYR A 119 -8.36 -6.56 -2.21
C TYR A 119 -9.16 -5.35 -2.68
N VAL A 120 -8.47 -4.24 -2.74
CA VAL A 120 -8.90 -3.04 -3.43
C VAL A 120 -7.76 -2.51 -4.31
N ILE A 121 -8.09 -2.16 -5.53
CA ILE A 121 -7.19 -1.62 -6.54
C ILE A 121 -7.54 -0.17 -6.80
N TYR A 122 -6.53 0.67 -6.90
CA TYR A 122 -6.62 2.03 -7.39
C TYR A 122 -5.70 2.22 -8.59
N ASN A 123 -6.23 2.70 -9.69
CA ASN A 123 -5.42 3.16 -10.82
C ASN A 123 -5.27 4.67 -10.76
N PRO A 124 -4.05 5.20 -10.50
CA PRO A 124 -3.84 6.64 -10.38
C PRO A 124 -3.87 7.39 -11.71
N VAL A 125 -3.79 6.70 -12.85
CA VAL A 125 -3.85 7.30 -14.19
C VAL A 125 -5.31 7.51 -14.58
N ASP A 126 -6.11 6.44 -14.56
CA ASP A 126 -7.50 6.44 -14.98
C ASP A 126 -8.48 6.77 -13.84
N LYS A 127 -7.97 6.85 -12.60
CA LYS A 127 -8.70 7.23 -11.38
C LYS A 127 -9.93 6.36 -11.08
N TYR A 128 -9.84 5.07 -11.37
CA TYR A 128 -10.88 4.12 -11.01
C TYR A 128 -10.50 3.29 -9.78
N TRP A 129 -11.52 2.71 -9.17
CA TRP A 129 -11.41 1.79 -8.05
C TRP A 129 -12.06 0.46 -8.41
N VAL A 130 -11.39 -0.64 -8.08
CA VAL A 130 -11.89 -2.00 -8.21
C VAL A 130 -11.67 -2.73 -6.89
N TYR A 131 -12.54 -3.63 -6.53
CA TYR A 131 -12.39 -4.47 -5.35
C TYR A 131 -12.85 -5.89 -5.65
N GLY A 132 -12.41 -6.83 -4.83
CA GLY A 132 -12.78 -8.23 -4.97
C GLY A 132 -12.28 -9.09 -3.83
N THR A 133 -12.46 -10.39 -3.99
CA THR A 133 -12.04 -11.41 -3.02
C THR A 133 -10.86 -12.18 -3.59
N MET A 134 -9.80 -12.30 -2.80
CA MET A 134 -8.59 -13.01 -3.19
C MET A 134 -7.75 -13.33 -1.96
N PHE A 135 -7.37 -14.59 -1.80
CA PHE A 135 -6.56 -15.05 -0.66
C PHE A 135 -5.07 -14.99 -1.00
N PHE A 136 -4.38 -13.98 -0.47
CA PHE A 136 -2.93 -13.83 -0.61
C PHE A 136 -2.26 -13.54 0.72
N THR A 137 -1.05 -14.04 0.87
CA THR A 137 -0.18 -13.72 2.00
C THR A 137 0.86 -12.67 1.65
N THR A 138 1.22 -12.55 0.36
CA THR A 138 2.22 -11.59 -0.13
C THR A 138 2.04 -11.33 -1.62
N PHE A 139 2.60 -10.22 -2.08
CA PHE A 139 2.57 -9.81 -3.47
C PHE A 139 3.93 -9.19 -3.86
N ALA A 140 4.40 -9.48 -5.07
CA ALA A 140 5.58 -8.85 -5.66
C ALA A 140 5.34 -8.56 -7.14
N ASP A 141 5.58 -7.30 -7.54
CA ASP A 141 5.37 -6.83 -8.92
C ASP A 141 6.45 -7.34 -9.89
N LYS A 142 7.69 -7.54 -9.41
CA LYS A 142 8.83 -7.94 -10.24
C LYS A 142 9.64 -9.03 -9.58
N GLU A 143 10.10 -9.96 -10.39
CA GLU A 143 11.10 -10.93 -9.95
C GLU A 143 12.42 -10.28 -9.57
N ILE A 144 13.03 -10.82 -8.52
CA ILE A 144 14.35 -10.40 -8.05
C ILE A 144 15.44 -10.80 -9.08
N PHE A 145 15.16 -11.71 -10.00
CA PHE A 145 16.12 -12.31 -10.95
C PHE A 145 15.86 -12.03 -12.45
N GLY A 146 15.09 -11.00 -12.76
CA GLY A 146 15.06 -10.45 -14.13
C GLY A 146 14.10 -11.11 -15.12
N ASN A 147 13.27 -12.05 -14.73
CA ASN A 147 12.12 -12.51 -15.49
C ASN A 147 10.83 -12.14 -14.77
N THR A 148 9.89 -11.59 -15.52
CA THR A 148 8.61 -11.12 -14.98
C THR A 148 7.74 -12.30 -14.58
N ILE A 149 7.87 -12.78 -13.34
CA ILE A 149 6.90 -13.71 -12.76
C ILE A 149 6.36 -13.04 -11.52
N THR A 150 5.09 -12.68 -11.56
CA THR A 150 4.35 -12.27 -10.36
C THR A 150 4.11 -13.52 -9.52
N THR A 151 4.79 -13.62 -8.39
CA THR A 151 4.68 -14.76 -7.51
C THR A 151 3.65 -14.47 -6.44
N GLY A 152 2.47 -15.04 -6.56
CA GLY A 152 1.47 -15.08 -5.50
C GLY A 152 1.52 -16.42 -4.75
N VAL A 153 1.51 -16.40 -3.44
CA VAL A 153 1.31 -17.59 -2.61
C VAL A 153 -0.06 -17.50 -1.98
N THR A 154 -0.90 -18.49 -2.23
CA THR A 154 -2.21 -18.57 -1.58
C THR A 154 -2.05 -18.93 -0.10
N ALA A 155 -2.99 -18.54 0.75
CA ALA A 155 -3.01 -18.88 2.18
C ALA A 155 -3.01 -20.39 2.45
N ALA A 156 -3.34 -21.21 1.45
CA ALA A 156 -3.27 -22.67 1.51
C ALA A 156 -1.86 -23.23 1.21
N GLY A 157 -0.85 -22.39 0.99
CA GLY A 157 0.52 -22.82 0.71
C GLY A 157 0.73 -23.44 -0.66
N ASN A 158 -0.26 -23.38 -1.54
CA ASN A 158 -0.12 -23.86 -2.90
C ASN A 158 0.57 -22.79 -3.74
N ASN A 159 1.76 -23.09 -4.22
CA ASN A 159 2.41 -22.27 -5.25
C ASN A 159 1.57 -22.35 -6.51
N VAL A 160 1.03 -21.23 -6.94
CA VAL A 160 0.37 -21.15 -8.26
C VAL A 160 1.47 -20.97 -9.33
N TYR A 161 2.34 -21.97 -9.44
CA TYR A 161 3.25 -22.12 -10.55
C TYR A 161 2.65 -23.11 -11.51
N ASN A 162 1.90 -22.67 -12.45
CA ASN A 162 1.84 -23.31 -13.76
C ASN A 162 2.70 -22.44 -14.67
N ASN A 163 3.54 -23.04 -15.49
CA ASN A 163 4.44 -22.43 -16.47
C ASN A 163 3.77 -21.49 -17.50
N GLU A 164 2.70 -20.89 -17.14
CA GLU A 164 1.99 -19.85 -17.87
C GLU A 164 2.17 -18.52 -17.14
N PRO A 165 2.37 -17.41 -17.85
CA PRO A 165 2.38 -16.11 -17.22
C PRO A 165 1.01 -15.93 -16.56
N VAL A 166 0.96 -16.10 -15.25
CA VAL A 166 -0.20 -15.72 -14.46
C VAL A 166 -0.15 -14.22 -14.40
N SER A 167 -0.75 -13.57 -15.38
CA SER A 167 -1.17 -12.19 -15.26
C SER A 167 -2.20 -12.16 -14.15
N VAL A 168 -1.72 -11.97 -12.94
CA VAL A 168 -2.55 -11.64 -11.81
C VAL A 168 -2.73 -10.13 -11.86
N PHE A 169 -3.67 -9.74 -12.76
CA PHE A 169 -4.31 -8.42 -12.88
C PHE A 169 -3.43 -7.23 -13.20
#